data_1de3b2a35ed62cb403080a15355bb73e
#
_entry.id   1de3b2a35ed62cb403080a15355bb73e
#
_cell.length_a   1.000
_cell.length_b   1.000
_cell.length_c   1.000
_cell.angle_alpha   90.00
_cell.angle_beta   90.00
_cell.angle_gamma   90.00
#
_symmetry.space_group_name_H-M   'P 1'
#
loop_
_entity.id
_entity.type
_entity.pdbx_description
1 polymer ?
#
loop_
_entity_poly.entity_id
_entity_poly.type
_entity_poly.pdbx_seq_one_letter_code
_entity_poly.pdbx_strand_id
1 'polypeptide(L)'
;MNSSTRNYLTVTAGYWAFTITDGAIRMLVVLYFHQLGYSPFEVAMLFLFYEVFGIVTNLVGGWLGARIGLNLTMHIGMGLQVAALLMLTVPDAWLSVVYVMAAQALSGIAKDLNKMSAKASVKSLTGQDAAGESKLFRYVAVLTGSKNALKGAGFFVGAALLQWTGFRNALFVLAAVLFVVLVITALLLPSGVGKLKEKAKFTQVFSNTPAVNWLSAARFFLFGARDVWFVVALPVFLYEALGWSFTEVGGFLALWVIGYGFVQAAAPGLLRRGRHGAGPSGGMARTWALVLTVIPASIALGMAHGPSLAPELAAWLADLTGADFGWLAAASPSEVQGSILVAGLVLFGILFAINSAVHSYLILAYSDFQKVSMNVGFYYMANAGGRLAGTVLSGLIYQTQGLTGCLWWSAGFVAAAWVLSWPLPAVAVGSDSTDPRAGHV
;
A
#
# COMPACT_ATOMS: atom_id res chain seq x y z
N MET A 1 8.78 -24.67 -22.72
CA MET A 1 8.96 -23.62 -21.69
C MET A 1 10.01 -24.10 -20.73
N ASN A 2 11.07 -23.33 -20.45
CA ASN A 2 12.14 -23.70 -19.55
C ASN A 2 11.58 -23.84 -18.11
N SER A 3 12.11 -24.77 -17.31
CA SER A 3 11.66 -25.04 -15.92
C SER A 3 11.69 -23.77 -15.05
N SER A 4 12.71 -22.92 -15.22
CA SER A 4 12.83 -21.63 -14.52
C SER A 4 11.67 -20.69 -14.85
N THR A 5 11.29 -20.56 -16.12
CA THR A 5 10.16 -19.71 -16.55
C THR A 5 8.83 -20.26 -16.02
N ARG A 6 8.64 -21.56 -16.02
CA ARG A 6 7.45 -22.20 -15.45
C ARG A 6 7.33 -21.90 -13.95
N ASN A 7 8.41 -22.10 -13.21
CA ASN A 7 8.44 -21.83 -11.77
C ASN A 7 8.17 -20.34 -11.47
N TYR A 8 8.76 -19.41 -12.24
CA TYR A 8 8.46 -17.98 -12.12
C TYR A 8 6.98 -17.67 -12.34
N LEU A 9 6.39 -18.20 -13.41
CA LEU A 9 4.95 -17.97 -13.69
C LEU A 9 4.07 -18.56 -12.59
N THR A 10 4.40 -19.75 -12.08
CA THR A 10 3.66 -20.40 -10.99
C THR A 10 3.71 -19.59 -9.68
N VAL A 11 4.93 -19.14 -9.27
CA VAL A 11 5.10 -18.27 -8.09
C VAL A 11 4.34 -16.95 -8.27
N THR A 12 4.44 -16.35 -9.44
CA THR A 12 3.78 -15.07 -9.74
C THR A 12 2.26 -15.22 -9.72
N ALA A 13 1.71 -16.26 -10.35
CA ALA A 13 0.27 -16.53 -10.34
C ALA A 13 -0.26 -16.79 -8.93
N GLY A 14 0.47 -17.58 -8.13
CA GLY A 14 0.15 -17.80 -6.71
C GLY A 14 0.15 -16.50 -5.90
N TYR A 15 1.16 -15.66 -6.08
CA TYR A 15 1.24 -14.35 -5.43
C TYR A 15 0.11 -13.40 -5.87
N TRP A 16 -0.27 -13.44 -7.15
CA TRP A 16 -1.38 -12.66 -7.68
C TRP A 16 -2.72 -13.07 -7.09
N ALA A 17 -3.02 -14.36 -7.08
CA ALA A 17 -4.24 -14.88 -6.46
C ALA A 17 -4.32 -14.51 -4.97
N PHE A 18 -3.22 -14.68 -4.24
CA PHE A 18 -3.14 -14.24 -2.84
C PHE A 18 -3.41 -12.73 -2.70
N THR A 19 -2.81 -11.89 -3.55
CA THR A 19 -2.95 -10.43 -3.46
C THR A 19 -4.39 -9.96 -3.69
N ILE A 20 -5.12 -10.65 -4.58
CA ILE A 20 -6.55 -10.39 -4.81
C ILE A 20 -7.36 -10.72 -3.55
N THR A 21 -7.12 -11.88 -2.94
CA THR A 21 -7.85 -12.27 -1.71
C THR A 21 -7.52 -11.36 -0.52
N ASP A 22 -6.26 -10.88 -0.41
CA ASP A 22 -5.85 -9.89 0.61
C ASP A 22 -6.56 -8.52 0.42
N GLY A 23 -6.76 -8.11 -0.83
CA GLY A 23 -7.58 -6.93 -1.13
C GLY A 23 -9.06 -7.15 -0.81
N ALA A 24 -9.61 -8.27 -1.27
CA ALA A 24 -11.03 -8.59 -1.13
C ALA A 24 -11.49 -8.69 0.34
N ILE A 25 -10.75 -9.41 1.19
CA ILE A 25 -11.08 -9.55 2.62
C ILE A 25 -11.11 -8.18 3.32
N ARG A 26 -10.27 -7.23 2.91
CA ARG A 26 -10.27 -5.89 3.48
C ARG A 26 -11.58 -5.15 3.22
N MET A 27 -12.08 -5.17 1.99
CA MET A 27 -13.35 -4.52 1.65
C MET A 27 -14.54 -5.24 2.28
N LEU A 28 -14.54 -6.57 2.26
CA LEU A 28 -15.56 -7.38 2.95
C LEU A 28 -15.67 -6.99 4.43
N VAL A 29 -14.56 -6.92 5.14
CA VAL A 29 -14.56 -6.59 6.58
C VAL A 29 -14.99 -5.15 6.82
N VAL A 30 -14.45 -4.16 6.09
CA VAL A 30 -14.82 -2.75 6.29
C VAL A 30 -16.32 -2.54 6.07
N LEU A 31 -16.84 -2.95 4.93
CA LEU A 31 -18.22 -2.65 4.55
C LEU A 31 -19.23 -3.47 5.34
N TYR A 32 -18.96 -4.76 5.55
CA TYR A 32 -19.90 -5.64 6.27
C TYR A 32 -20.03 -5.29 7.75
N PHE A 33 -18.90 -5.06 8.46
CA PHE A 33 -18.96 -4.73 9.88
C PHE A 33 -19.54 -3.34 10.12
N HIS A 34 -19.30 -2.40 9.21
CA HIS A 34 -20.01 -1.13 9.24
C HIS A 34 -21.53 -1.30 9.07
N GLN A 35 -21.96 -2.16 8.12
CA GLN A 35 -23.38 -2.49 7.92
C GLN A 35 -24.01 -3.18 9.14
N LEU A 36 -23.23 -3.97 9.91
CA LEU A 36 -23.68 -4.56 11.18
C LEU A 36 -23.81 -3.55 12.34
N GLY A 37 -23.49 -2.27 12.11
CA GLY A 37 -23.61 -1.21 13.10
C GLY A 37 -22.35 -1.00 13.96
N TYR A 38 -21.21 -1.61 13.58
CA TYR A 38 -19.93 -1.31 14.23
C TYR A 38 -19.52 0.15 13.96
N SER A 39 -19.09 0.83 15.00
CA SER A 39 -18.56 2.20 14.85
C SER A 39 -17.32 2.23 13.96
N PRO A 40 -17.01 3.33 13.28
CA PRO A 40 -15.80 3.46 12.46
C PRO A 40 -14.50 3.13 13.21
N PHE A 41 -14.44 3.46 14.50
CA PHE A 41 -13.29 3.09 15.33
C PHE A 41 -13.20 1.58 15.56
N GLU A 42 -14.30 0.90 15.87
CA GLU A 42 -14.32 -0.57 16.00
C GLU A 42 -13.92 -1.25 14.69
N VAL A 43 -14.41 -0.76 13.54
CA VAL A 43 -14.00 -1.27 12.22
C VAL A 43 -12.50 -1.08 12.00
N ALA A 44 -11.92 0.07 12.39
CA ALA A 44 -10.47 0.26 12.32
C ALA A 44 -9.70 -0.71 13.22
N MET A 45 -10.21 -0.97 14.43
CA MET A 45 -9.59 -1.91 15.38
C MET A 45 -9.56 -3.35 14.86
N LEU A 46 -10.50 -3.76 13.99
CA LEU A 46 -10.47 -5.08 13.34
C LEU A 46 -9.17 -5.33 12.56
N PHE A 47 -8.50 -4.28 12.08
CA PHE A 47 -7.23 -4.35 11.34
C PHE A 47 -5.99 -4.16 12.22
N LEU A 48 -6.14 -3.87 13.50
CA LEU A 48 -5.00 -3.60 14.40
C LEU A 48 -3.98 -4.74 14.35
N PHE A 49 -4.42 -5.97 14.57
CA PHE A 49 -3.53 -7.12 14.58
C PHE A 49 -2.99 -7.46 13.18
N TYR A 50 -3.74 -7.18 12.11
CA TYR A 50 -3.24 -7.33 10.75
C TYR A 50 -1.97 -6.46 10.52
N GLU A 51 -1.96 -5.23 10.98
CA GLU A 51 -0.82 -4.33 10.79
C GLU A 51 0.31 -4.60 11.82
N VAL A 52 -0.03 -4.90 13.09
CA VAL A 52 0.95 -5.24 14.14
C VAL A 52 1.73 -6.50 13.76
N PHE A 53 1.04 -7.59 13.43
CA PHE A 53 1.69 -8.82 13.02
C PHE A 53 2.40 -8.66 11.67
N GLY A 54 1.93 -7.77 10.80
CA GLY A 54 2.65 -7.37 9.59
C GLY A 54 4.02 -6.75 9.89
N ILE A 55 4.14 -5.91 10.92
CA ILE A 55 5.44 -5.37 11.38
C ILE A 55 6.37 -6.50 11.82
N VAL A 56 5.89 -7.37 12.69
CA VAL A 56 6.67 -8.51 13.23
C VAL A 56 7.09 -9.46 12.11
N THR A 57 6.15 -9.81 11.22
CA THR A 57 6.41 -10.76 10.14
C THR A 57 7.38 -10.19 9.09
N ASN A 58 7.41 -8.88 8.85
CA ASN A 58 8.43 -8.27 7.99
C ASN A 58 9.85 -8.42 8.57
N LEU A 59 10.00 -8.39 9.89
CA LEU A 59 11.30 -8.63 10.54
C LEU A 59 11.70 -10.11 10.50
N VAL A 60 10.76 -11.03 10.75
CA VAL A 60 11.04 -12.48 10.93
C VAL A 60 10.92 -13.26 9.62
N GLY A 61 10.07 -12.85 8.69
CA GLY A 61 9.69 -13.62 7.51
C GLY A 61 10.86 -13.89 6.55
N GLY A 62 11.81 -12.96 6.41
CA GLY A 62 13.02 -13.17 5.62
C GLY A 62 13.92 -14.25 6.21
N TRP A 63 14.09 -14.25 7.54
CA TRP A 63 14.82 -15.28 8.28
C TRP A 63 14.13 -16.65 8.15
N LEU A 64 12.79 -16.69 8.28
CA LEU A 64 12.02 -17.92 8.15
C LEU A 64 12.14 -18.53 6.74
N GLY A 65 11.98 -17.70 5.69
CA GLY A 65 12.13 -18.12 4.29
C GLY A 65 13.50 -18.70 4.00
N ALA A 66 14.56 -18.11 4.56
CA ALA A 66 15.92 -18.63 4.43
C ALA A 66 16.13 -19.98 5.14
N ARG A 67 15.37 -20.25 6.22
CA ARG A 67 15.51 -21.45 7.05
C ARG A 67 14.72 -22.65 6.53
N ILE A 68 13.45 -22.44 6.13
CA ILE A 68 12.55 -23.54 5.72
C ILE A 68 12.37 -23.65 4.20
N GLY A 69 12.79 -22.63 3.45
CA GLY A 69 12.64 -22.52 2.00
C GLY A 69 11.51 -21.58 1.59
N LEU A 70 11.68 -20.92 0.46
CA LEU A 70 10.78 -19.85 0.01
C LEU A 70 9.40 -20.38 -0.41
N ASN A 71 9.36 -21.47 -1.17
CA ASN A 71 8.10 -22.04 -1.65
C ASN A 71 7.24 -22.54 -0.48
N LEU A 72 7.85 -23.25 0.49
CA LEU A 72 7.13 -23.68 1.69
C LEU A 72 6.59 -22.49 2.51
N THR A 73 7.38 -21.42 2.66
CA THR A 73 6.94 -20.20 3.35
C THR A 73 5.75 -19.55 2.63
N MET A 74 5.73 -19.54 1.29
CA MET A 74 4.61 -19.05 0.49
C MET A 74 3.35 -19.92 0.71
N HIS A 75 3.49 -21.26 0.69
CA HIS A 75 2.37 -22.17 0.92
C HIS A 75 1.80 -22.05 2.33
N ILE A 76 2.65 -21.90 3.36
CA ILE A 76 2.22 -21.59 4.73
C ILE A 76 1.42 -20.28 4.75
N GLY A 77 1.92 -19.23 4.09
CA GLY A 77 1.19 -17.97 3.98
C GLY A 77 -0.18 -18.12 3.30
N MET A 78 -0.27 -18.88 2.18
CA MET A 78 -1.57 -19.15 1.54
C MET A 78 -2.51 -19.94 2.44
N GLY A 79 -2.01 -20.97 3.14
CA GLY A 79 -2.80 -21.76 4.10
C GLY A 79 -3.33 -20.91 5.25
N LEU A 80 -2.51 -20.02 5.81
CA LEU A 80 -2.95 -19.07 6.84
C LEU A 80 -4.04 -18.11 6.33
N GLN A 81 -3.95 -17.65 5.07
CA GLN A 81 -4.99 -16.82 4.48
C GLN A 81 -6.31 -17.59 4.29
N VAL A 82 -6.26 -18.84 3.82
CA VAL A 82 -7.44 -19.70 3.74
C VAL A 82 -8.06 -19.89 5.12
N ALA A 83 -7.24 -20.17 6.14
CA ALA A 83 -7.72 -20.28 7.52
C ALA A 83 -8.36 -18.98 8.02
N ALA A 84 -7.74 -17.81 7.75
CA ALA A 84 -8.30 -16.51 8.11
C ALA A 84 -9.66 -16.24 7.45
N LEU A 85 -9.80 -16.56 6.16
CA LEU A 85 -11.06 -16.44 5.44
C LEU A 85 -12.15 -17.34 6.04
N LEU A 86 -11.81 -18.62 6.32
CA LEU A 86 -12.77 -19.58 6.91
C LEU A 86 -13.13 -19.23 8.36
N MET A 87 -12.22 -18.66 9.16
CA MET A 87 -12.54 -18.17 10.50
C MET A 87 -13.67 -17.15 10.48
N LEU A 88 -13.73 -16.28 9.47
CA LEU A 88 -14.76 -15.24 9.37
C LEU A 88 -16.13 -15.75 8.87
N THR A 89 -16.26 -17.02 8.49
CA THR A 89 -17.54 -17.61 8.03
C THR A 89 -18.49 -18.04 9.14
N VAL A 90 -18.09 -17.91 10.41
CA VAL A 90 -18.91 -18.23 11.58
C VAL A 90 -20.17 -17.36 11.67
N PRO A 91 -21.20 -17.75 12.46
CA PRO A 91 -22.38 -16.92 12.72
C PRO A 91 -22.00 -15.54 13.27
N ASP A 92 -22.78 -14.50 12.92
CA ASP A 92 -22.49 -13.10 13.28
C ASP A 92 -22.35 -12.90 14.80
N ALA A 93 -23.12 -13.64 15.59
CA ALA A 93 -23.02 -13.63 17.05
C ALA A 93 -21.61 -13.97 17.59
N TRP A 94 -20.78 -14.64 16.81
CA TRP A 94 -19.40 -15.00 17.18
C TRP A 94 -18.35 -14.05 16.62
N LEU A 95 -18.75 -13.17 15.69
CA LEU A 95 -17.85 -12.20 15.05
C LEU A 95 -17.57 -10.98 15.96
N SER A 96 -17.10 -11.25 17.20
CA SER A 96 -16.65 -10.19 18.09
C SER A 96 -15.40 -9.49 17.54
N VAL A 97 -15.15 -8.25 17.96
CA VAL A 97 -13.97 -7.46 17.55
C VAL A 97 -12.69 -8.28 17.74
N VAL A 98 -12.50 -8.91 18.91
CA VAL A 98 -11.29 -9.69 19.23
C VAL A 98 -11.16 -10.91 18.32
N TYR A 99 -12.26 -11.60 18.02
CA TYR A 99 -12.26 -12.77 17.14
C TYR A 99 -11.85 -12.38 15.71
N VAL A 100 -12.42 -11.30 15.18
CA VAL A 100 -12.08 -10.79 13.85
C VAL A 100 -10.64 -10.29 13.83
N MET A 101 -10.16 -9.61 14.87
CA MET A 101 -8.76 -9.22 15.02
C MET A 101 -7.81 -10.43 14.94
N ALA A 102 -8.17 -11.56 15.55
CA ALA A 102 -7.38 -12.79 15.48
C ALA A 102 -7.34 -13.36 14.05
N ALA A 103 -8.46 -13.40 13.33
CA ALA A 103 -8.49 -13.78 11.92
C ALA A 103 -7.65 -12.82 11.05
N GLN A 104 -7.73 -11.52 11.29
CA GLN A 104 -6.94 -10.51 10.60
C GLN A 104 -5.44 -10.60 10.93
N ALA A 105 -5.06 -11.06 12.14
CA ALA A 105 -3.67 -11.36 12.47
C ALA A 105 -3.10 -12.44 11.55
N LEU A 106 -3.82 -13.53 11.33
CA LEU A 106 -3.41 -14.60 10.41
C LEU A 106 -3.27 -14.07 8.98
N SER A 107 -4.22 -13.24 8.52
CA SER A 107 -4.15 -12.60 7.19
C SER A 107 -2.94 -11.66 7.07
N GLY A 108 -2.60 -10.88 8.10
CA GLY A 108 -1.43 -10.02 8.14
C GLY A 108 -0.11 -10.79 8.03
N ILE A 109 0.02 -11.87 8.80
CA ILE A 109 1.17 -12.81 8.73
C ILE A 109 1.25 -13.41 7.33
N ALA A 110 0.14 -13.95 6.83
CA ALA A 110 0.02 -14.57 5.52
C ALA A 110 0.52 -13.66 4.40
N LYS A 111 0.09 -12.40 4.42
CA LYS A 111 0.46 -11.35 3.45
C LYS A 111 1.98 -11.17 3.37
N ASP A 112 2.63 -11.03 4.51
CA ASP A 112 4.05 -10.70 4.53
C ASP A 112 4.92 -11.92 4.22
N LEU A 113 4.53 -13.13 4.64
CA LEU A 113 5.16 -14.38 4.23
C LEU A 113 5.10 -14.56 2.70
N ASN A 114 3.93 -14.38 2.09
CA ASN A 114 3.76 -14.47 0.64
C ASN A 114 4.59 -13.44 -0.11
N LYS A 115 4.53 -12.17 0.32
CA LYS A 115 5.28 -11.08 -0.30
C LYS A 115 6.79 -11.33 -0.30
N MET A 116 7.34 -11.77 0.84
CA MET A 116 8.77 -11.99 0.97
C MET A 116 9.22 -13.21 0.18
N SER A 117 8.47 -14.31 0.27
CA SER A 117 8.76 -15.54 -0.47
C SER A 117 8.72 -15.32 -1.97
N ALA A 118 7.67 -14.69 -2.51
CA ALA A 118 7.55 -14.43 -3.93
C ALA A 118 8.72 -13.59 -4.47
N LYS A 119 9.11 -12.51 -3.78
CA LYS A 119 10.23 -11.66 -4.19
C LYS A 119 11.57 -12.37 -4.14
N ALA A 120 11.82 -13.15 -3.08
CA ALA A 120 13.06 -13.89 -2.94
C ALA A 120 13.14 -15.06 -3.93
N SER A 121 12.02 -15.75 -4.23
CA SER A 121 11.96 -16.82 -5.22
C SER A 121 12.32 -16.34 -6.62
N VAL A 122 11.91 -15.12 -7.00
CA VAL A 122 12.29 -14.54 -8.30
C VAL A 122 13.81 -14.43 -8.45
N LYS A 123 14.50 -13.98 -7.39
CA LYS A 123 15.96 -13.88 -7.41
C LYS A 123 16.64 -15.23 -7.54
N SER A 124 16.12 -16.28 -6.89
CA SER A 124 16.68 -17.63 -6.95
C SER A 124 16.43 -18.35 -8.28
N LEU A 125 15.49 -17.85 -9.10
CA LEU A 125 15.16 -18.41 -10.42
C LEU A 125 15.91 -17.76 -11.59
N THR A 126 16.67 -16.70 -11.33
CA THR A 126 17.48 -15.99 -12.32
C THR A 126 18.96 -16.33 -12.14
N GLY A 127 19.70 -16.48 -13.24
CA GLY A 127 21.14 -16.70 -13.20
C GLY A 127 21.90 -15.48 -12.66
N GLN A 128 23.19 -15.67 -12.31
CA GLN A 128 24.08 -14.61 -11.83
C GLN A 128 24.87 -13.91 -12.96
N ASP A 129 24.63 -14.27 -14.21
CA ASP A 129 25.20 -13.64 -15.40
C ASP A 129 24.44 -12.34 -15.77
N ALA A 130 25.01 -11.53 -16.67
CA ALA A 130 24.41 -10.27 -17.10
C ALA A 130 23.00 -10.46 -17.72
N ALA A 131 22.75 -11.58 -18.38
CA ALA A 131 21.42 -11.95 -18.88
C ALA A 131 20.45 -12.28 -17.73
N GLY A 132 20.94 -12.90 -16.67
CA GLY A 132 20.19 -13.17 -15.43
C GLY A 132 19.82 -11.89 -14.67
N GLU A 133 20.73 -10.92 -14.58
CA GLU A 133 20.46 -9.61 -13.96
C GLU A 133 19.36 -8.84 -14.72
N SER A 134 19.40 -8.82 -16.04
CA SER A 134 18.36 -8.18 -16.85
C SER A 134 17.00 -8.87 -16.68
N LYS A 135 16.97 -10.21 -16.64
CA LYS A 135 15.75 -10.99 -16.36
C LYS A 135 15.23 -10.74 -14.94
N LEU A 136 16.13 -10.69 -13.95
CA LEU A 136 15.79 -10.39 -12.56
C LEU A 136 15.08 -9.04 -12.46
N PHE A 137 15.67 -7.99 -13.06
CA PHE A 137 15.07 -6.64 -13.04
C PHE A 137 13.67 -6.65 -13.64
N ARG A 138 13.49 -7.29 -14.81
CA ARG A 138 12.17 -7.40 -15.48
C ARG A 138 11.17 -8.16 -14.62
N TYR A 139 11.56 -9.29 -14.03
CA TYR A 139 10.67 -10.14 -13.23
C TYR A 139 10.25 -9.46 -11.93
N VAL A 140 11.19 -8.80 -11.24
CA VAL A 140 10.89 -8.01 -10.04
C VAL A 140 9.98 -6.81 -10.37
N ALA A 141 10.21 -6.14 -11.50
CA ALA A 141 9.37 -5.03 -11.95
C ALA A 141 7.93 -5.47 -12.20
N VAL A 142 7.73 -6.60 -12.90
CA VAL A 142 6.39 -7.18 -13.14
C VAL A 142 5.71 -7.58 -11.83
N LEU A 143 6.42 -8.30 -10.95
CA LEU A 143 5.87 -8.75 -9.67
C LEU A 143 5.49 -7.58 -8.76
N THR A 144 6.31 -6.54 -8.72
CA THR A 144 6.08 -5.37 -7.86
C THR A 144 5.05 -4.42 -8.46
N GLY A 145 5.11 -4.18 -9.77
CA GLY A 145 4.17 -3.30 -10.49
C GLY A 145 2.76 -3.84 -10.50
N SER A 146 2.58 -5.14 -10.72
CA SER A 146 1.25 -5.78 -10.72
C SER A 146 0.59 -5.83 -9.34
N LYS A 147 1.37 -5.79 -8.26
CA LYS A 147 0.85 -5.90 -6.88
C LYS A 147 -0.23 -4.86 -6.56
N ASN A 148 -0.01 -3.59 -6.89
CA ASN A 148 -0.96 -2.53 -6.54
C ASN A 148 -2.24 -2.65 -7.39
N ALA A 149 -2.09 -2.94 -8.70
CA ALA A 149 -3.23 -3.18 -9.58
C ALA A 149 -4.10 -4.34 -9.10
N LEU A 150 -3.46 -5.47 -8.73
CA LEU A 150 -4.18 -6.65 -8.25
C LEU A 150 -4.81 -6.45 -6.87
N LYS A 151 -4.20 -5.65 -6.00
CA LYS A 151 -4.82 -5.27 -4.74
C LYS A 151 -6.07 -4.41 -4.96
N GLY A 152 -6.01 -3.48 -5.91
CA GLY A 152 -7.17 -2.70 -6.33
C GLY A 152 -8.27 -3.60 -6.92
N ALA A 153 -7.93 -4.52 -7.82
CA ALA A 153 -8.87 -5.52 -8.33
C ALA A 153 -9.50 -6.34 -7.18
N GLY A 154 -8.70 -6.69 -6.16
CA GLY A 154 -9.19 -7.37 -4.95
C GLY A 154 -10.24 -6.54 -4.19
N PHE A 155 -10.06 -5.23 -4.05
CA PHE A 155 -11.06 -4.35 -3.42
C PHE A 155 -12.39 -4.41 -4.16
N PHE A 156 -12.35 -4.29 -5.49
CA PHE A 156 -13.56 -4.40 -6.31
C PHE A 156 -14.21 -5.78 -6.19
N VAL A 157 -13.43 -6.86 -6.29
CA VAL A 157 -13.91 -8.25 -6.15
C VAL A 157 -14.57 -8.46 -4.79
N GLY A 158 -13.96 -7.98 -3.71
CA GLY A 158 -14.52 -8.10 -2.36
C GLY A 158 -15.85 -7.37 -2.21
N ALA A 159 -15.93 -6.13 -2.69
CA ALA A 159 -17.13 -5.33 -2.65
C ALA A 159 -18.25 -5.91 -3.52
N ALA A 160 -17.93 -6.35 -4.73
CA ALA A 160 -18.89 -6.97 -5.65
C ALA A 160 -19.42 -8.30 -5.10
N LEU A 161 -18.55 -9.17 -4.57
CA LEU A 161 -18.96 -10.41 -3.94
C LEU A 161 -19.85 -10.14 -2.72
N LEU A 162 -19.54 -9.14 -1.89
CA LEU A 162 -20.40 -8.75 -0.77
C LEU A 162 -21.80 -8.39 -1.24
N GLN A 163 -21.88 -7.57 -2.29
CA GLN A 163 -23.16 -7.10 -2.84
C GLN A 163 -23.99 -8.22 -3.45
N TRP A 164 -23.36 -9.17 -4.18
CA TRP A 164 -24.08 -10.18 -4.96
C TRP A 164 -24.33 -11.48 -4.20
N THR A 165 -23.43 -11.87 -3.32
CA THR A 165 -23.48 -13.19 -2.64
C THR A 165 -23.59 -13.10 -1.12
N GLY A 166 -23.36 -11.91 -0.56
CA GLY A 166 -23.28 -11.70 0.88
C GLY A 166 -21.93 -12.11 1.47
N PHE A 167 -21.72 -11.75 2.75
CA PHE A 167 -20.41 -11.85 3.41
C PHE A 167 -19.84 -13.28 3.47
N ARG A 168 -20.64 -14.25 3.96
CA ARG A 168 -20.17 -15.65 4.15
C ARG A 168 -19.86 -16.34 2.82
N ASN A 169 -20.75 -16.21 1.83
CA ASN A 169 -20.52 -16.84 0.53
C ASN A 169 -19.33 -16.25 -0.18
N ALA A 170 -19.12 -14.93 -0.07
CA ALA A 170 -17.94 -14.26 -0.58
C ALA A 170 -16.64 -14.86 0.02
N LEU A 171 -16.62 -15.08 1.34
CA LEU A 171 -15.47 -15.67 2.04
C LEU A 171 -15.23 -17.12 1.60
N PHE A 172 -16.29 -17.94 1.46
CA PHE A 172 -16.14 -19.30 0.94
C PHE A 172 -15.60 -19.34 -0.48
N VAL A 173 -16.09 -18.48 -1.37
CA VAL A 173 -15.57 -18.36 -2.75
C VAL A 173 -14.08 -18.01 -2.74
N LEU A 174 -13.69 -16.99 -1.99
CA LEU A 174 -12.29 -16.57 -1.89
C LEU A 174 -11.39 -17.66 -1.29
N ALA A 175 -11.86 -18.34 -0.24
CA ALA A 175 -11.12 -19.43 0.40
C ALA A 175 -10.96 -20.63 -0.57
N ALA A 176 -12.03 -21.02 -1.27
CA ALA A 176 -11.99 -22.14 -2.22
C ALA A 176 -11.04 -21.85 -3.39
N VAL A 177 -11.11 -20.67 -4.00
CA VAL A 177 -10.21 -20.26 -5.09
C VAL A 177 -8.76 -20.26 -4.62
N LEU A 178 -8.47 -19.66 -3.47
CA LEU A 178 -7.10 -19.63 -2.95
C LEU A 178 -6.60 -21.02 -2.56
N PHE A 179 -7.45 -21.90 -2.01
CA PHE A 179 -7.10 -23.28 -1.70
C PHE A 179 -6.73 -24.07 -2.96
N VAL A 180 -7.50 -23.93 -4.03
CA VAL A 180 -7.17 -24.55 -5.33
C VAL A 180 -5.80 -24.07 -5.84
N VAL A 181 -5.54 -22.76 -5.77
CA VAL A 181 -4.24 -22.19 -6.14
C VAL A 181 -3.12 -22.72 -5.25
N LEU A 182 -3.34 -22.85 -3.94
CA LEU A 182 -2.39 -23.44 -3.00
C LEU A 182 -2.03 -24.88 -3.42
N VAL A 183 -3.03 -25.72 -3.71
CA VAL A 183 -2.81 -27.10 -4.14
C VAL A 183 -2.03 -27.16 -5.46
N ILE A 184 -2.42 -26.37 -6.45
CA ILE A 184 -1.73 -26.31 -7.74
C ILE A 184 -0.28 -25.86 -7.57
N THR A 185 -0.01 -24.82 -6.81
CA THR A 185 1.35 -24.32 -6.58
C THR A 185 2.20 -25.31 -5.78
N ALA A 186 1.60 -26.02 -4.81
CA ALA A 186 2.30 -27.05 -4.02
C ALA A 186 2.71 -28.25 -4.87
N LEU A 187 1.90 -28.62 -5.86
CA LEU A 187 2.21 -29.72 -6.79
C LEU A 187 3.23 -29.33 -7.86
N LEU A 188 3.26 -28.07 -8.30
CA LEU A 188 4.09 -27.62 -9.41
C LEU A 188 5.46 -27.06 -8.99
N LEU A 189 5.59 -26.52 -7.78
CA LEU A 189 6.81 -25.86 -7.32
C LEU A 189 7.75 -26.84 -6.59
N PRO A 190 9.05 -26.84 -6.91
CA PRO A 190 10.01 -27.69 -6.24
C PRO A 190 10.20 -27.30 -4.77
N SER A 191 10.45 -28.28 -3.91
CA SER A 191 10.76 -28.09 -2.50
C SER A 191 12.19 -27.54 -2.32
N GLY A 192 12.42 -26.78 -1.24
CA GLY A 192 13.77 -26.38 -0.81
C GLY A 192 14.41 -25.19 -1.53
N VAL A 193 13.72 -24.55 -2.48
CA VAL A 193 14.24 -23.34 -3.17
C VAL A 193 14.51 -22.22 -2.15
N GLY A 194 15.72 -21.63 -2.23
CA GLY A 194 16.12 -20.47 -1.41
C GLY A 194 16.52 -20.79 0.04
N LYS A 195 16.66 -22.07 0.40
CA LYS A 195 17.17 -22.48 1.70
C LYS A 195 18.68 -22.20 1.78
N LEU A 196 19.08 -21.32 2.72
CA LEU A 196 20.47 -20.96 2.92
C LEU A 196 21.21 -21.99 3.81
N LYS A 197 22.50 -22.22 3.51
CA LYS A 197 23.36 -23.10 4.32
C LYS A 197 23.86 -22.42 5.61
N GLU A 198 23.97 -21.08 5.64
CA GLU A 198 24.44 -20.30 6.79
C GLU A 198 23.34 -19.46 7.43
N LYS A 199 23.34 -19.35 8.77
CA LYS A 199 22.31 -18.67 9.57
C LYS A 199 22.60 -17.18 9.69
N ALA A 200 21.79 -16.32 9.06
CA ALA A 200 21.84 -14.87 9.26
C ALA A 200 21.55 -14.49 10.73
N LYS A 201 22.36 -13.57 11.30
CA LYS A 201 22.17 -13.06 12.67
C LYS A 201 21.10 -11.95 12.69
N PHE A 202 20.13 -12.06 13.59
CA PHE A 202 18.99 -11.12 13.70
C PHE A 202 19.38 -9.74 14.26
N THR A 203 20.45 -9.65 15.04
CA THR A 203 20.84 -8.43 15.79
C THR A 203 21.29 -7.24 14.92
N GLN A 204 21.56 -7.45 13.65
CA GLN A 204 22.09 -6.41 12.75
C GLN A 204 21.01 -5.52 12.10
N VAL A 205 19.72 -5.79 12.33
CA VAL A 205 18.60 -5.07 11.70
C VAL A 205 18.48 -3.60 12.16
N PHE A 206 18.96 -3.27 13.34
CA PHE A 206 18.79 -1.95 13.98
C PHE A 206 19.99 -1.00 13.85
N SER A 207 21.04 -1.36 13.12
CA SER A 207 22.24 -0.53 12.93
C SER A 207 22.17 0.25 11.61
N ASN A 208 21.49 1.41 11.61
CA ASN A 208 21.23 2.20 10.40
C ASN A 208 21.99 3.53 10.40
N THR A 209 22.24 4.08 9.20
CA THR A 209 22.78 5.43 9.03
C THR A 209 21.74 6.50 9.38
N PRO A 210 22.15 7.72 9.78
CA PRO A 210 21.22 8.83 10.04
C PRO A 210 20.28 9.10 8.84
N ALA A 211 20.78 9.04 7.61
CA ALA A 211 19.96 9.23 6.39
C ALA A 211 18.85 8.19 6.26
N VAL A 212 19.14 6.91 6.55
CA VAL A 212 18.15 5.84 6.56
C VAL A 212 17.12 6.06 7.67
N ASN A 213 17.55 6.50 8.85
CA ASN A 213 16.64 6.76 9.98
C ASN A 213 15.68 7.91 9.67
N TRP A 214 16.18 9.05 9.16
CA TRP A 214 15.34 10.19 8.77
C TRP A 214 14.36 9.84 7.64
N LEU A 215 14.84 9.10 6.62
CA LEU A 215 13.99 8.64 5.52
C LEU A 215 12.90 7.68 6.01
N SER A 216 13.24 6.80 6.96
CA SER A 216 12.28 5.86 7.55
C SER A 216 11.24 6.57 8.40
N ALA A 217 11.64 7.58 9.18
CA ALA A 217 10.72 8.42 9.95
C ALA A 217 9.79 9.22 9.02
N ALA A 218 10.33 9.85 7.97
CA ALA A 218 9.50 10.54 6.96
C ALA A 218 8.52 9.55 6.27
N ARG A 219 8.95 8.32 6.02
CA ARG A 219 8.10 7.26 5.42
C ARG A 219 6.95 6.85 6.33
N PHE A 220 7.18 6.77 7.64
CA PHE A 220 6.14 6.48 8.63
C PHE A 220 4.98 7.49 8.48
N PHE A 221 5.28 8.78 8.53
CA PHE A 221 4.27 9.83 8.42
C PHE A 221 3.65 9.91 7.03
N LEU A 222 4.42 9.76 5.97
CA LEU A 222 3.90 9.78 4.59
C LEU A 222 2.85 8.69 4.36
N PHE A 223 3.06 7.48 4.88
CA PHE A 223 2.09 6.39 4.70
C PHE A 223 0.94 6.47 5.71
N GLY A 224 1.20 6.95 6.92
CA GLY A 224 0.14 7.29 7.86
C GLY A 224 -0.83 8.33 7.30
N ALA A 225 -0.31 9.36 6.62
CA ALA A 225 -1.11 10.40 5.98
C ALA A 225 -2.15 9.87 4.99
N ARG A 226 -1.79 8.82 4.22
CA ARG A 226 -2.75 8.17 3.33
C ARG A 226 -3.75 7.33 4.11
N ASP A 227 -3.27 6.50 5.02
CA ASP A 227 -4.10 5.48 5.66
C ASP A 227 -5.10 6.10 6.66
N VAL A 228 -4.86 7.32 7.17
CA VAL A 228 -5.78 8.02 8.06
C VAL A 228 -7.14 8.34 7.42
N TRP A 229 -7.21 8.50 6.11
CA TRP A 229 -8.49 8.69 5.41
C TRP A 229 -8.88 7.48 4.54
N PHE A 230 -7.92 6.66 4.08
CA PHE A 230 -8.15 5.66 3.05
C PHE A 230 -8.76 4.36 3.58
N VAL A 231 -8.38 3.91 4.79
CA VAL A 231 -8.64 2.52 5.22
C VAL A 231 -10.08 2.31 5.67
N VAL A 232 -10.62 3.22 6.47
CA VAL A 232 -11.97 3.14 7.05
C VAL A 232 -12.79 4.36 6.68
N ALA A 233 -12.25 5.56 6.89
CA ALA A 233 -13.00 6.80 6.73
C ALA A 233 -13.58 6.99 5.33
N LEU A 234 -12.78 6.77 4.28
CA LEU A 234 -13.23 6.96 2.91
C LEU A 234 -14.32 5.97 2.48
N PRO A 235 -14.13 4.64 2.59
CA PRO A 235 -15.17 3.69 2.18
C PRO A 235 -16.49 3.88 2.96
N VAL A 236 -16.41 4.20 4.26
CA VAL A 236 -17.60 4.47 5.07
C VAL A 236 -18.29 5.77 4.62
N PHE A 237 -17.55 6.86 4.39
CA PHE A 237 -18.08 8.12 3.90
C PHE A 237 -18.76 7.98 2.52
N LEU A 238 -18.14 7.29 1.59
CA LEU A 238 -18.72 7.06 0.25
C LEU A 238 -20.04 6.30 0.34
N TYR A 239 -20.09 5.26 1.20
CA TYR A 239 -21.29 4.46 1.40
C TYR A 239 -22.38 5.23 2.16
N GLU A 240 -22.05 5.81 3.31
CA GLU A 240 -23.03 6.38 4.25
C GLU A 240 -23.45 7.81 3.88
N ALA A 241 -22.49 8.67 3.52
CA ALA A 241 -22.76 10.09 3.26
C ALA A 241 -23.10 10.38 1.80
N LEU A 242 -22.48 9.66 0.84
CA LEU A 242 -22.76 9.84 -0.59
C LEU A 242 -23.76 8.80 -1.14
N GLY A 243 -24.16 7.81 -0.35
CA GLY A 243 -25.13 6.78 -0.75
C GLY A 243 -24.63 5.81 -1.82
N TRP A 244 -23.32 5.67 -2.00
CA TRP A 244 -22.76 4.76 -3.00
C TRP A 244 -22.99 3.29 -2.64
N SER A 245 -23.28 2.47 -3.63
CA SER A 245 -23.31 1.01 -3.45
C SER A 245 -21.93 0.44 -3.12
N PHE A 246 -21.88 -0.76 -2.56
CA PHE A 246 -20.61 -1.43 -2.28
C PHE A 246 -19.74 -1.60 -3.53
N THR A 247 -20.37 -1.88 -4.69
CA THR A 247 -19.66 -2.01 -5.97
C THR A 247 -19.05 -0.68 -6.42
N GLU A 248 -19.75 0.44 -6.25
CA GLU A 248 -19.22 1.78 -6.59
C GLU A 248 -18.05 2.14 -5.68
N VAL A 249 -18.18 1.94 -4.36
CA VAL A 249 -17.09 2.15 -3.39
C VAL A 249 -15.87 1.29 -3.75
N GLY A 250 -16.07 0.00 -3.96
CA GLY A 250 -15.01 -0.93 -4.35
C GLY A 250 -14.38 -0.58 -5.69
N GLY A 251 -15.19 -0.17 -6.67
CA GLY A 251 -14.75 0.29 -7.99
C GLY A 251 -13.86 1.52 -7.92
N PHE A 252 -14.28 2.54 -7.18
CA PHE A 252 -13.50 3.76 -6.97
C PHE A 252 -12.14 3.47 -6.31
N LEU A 253 -12.15 2.72 -5.21
CA LEU A 253 -10.92 2.36 -4.49
C LEU A 253 -10.00 1.50 -5.35
N ALA A 254 -10.56 0.59 -6.17
CA ALA A 254 -9.80 -0.21 -7.12
C ALA A 254 -9.12 0.68 -8.16
N LEU A 255 -9.87 1.55 -8.83
CA LEU A 255 -9.34 2.46 -9.85
C LEU A 255 -8.29 3.40 -9.27
N TRP A 256 -8.51 3.90 -8.05
CA TRP A 256 -7.56 4.76 -7.35
C TRP A 256 -6.22 4.03 -7.09
N VAL A 257 -6.25 2.80 -6.55
CA VAL A 257 -5.03 2.03 -6.27
C VAL A 257 -4.34 1.57 -7.56
N ILE A 258 -5.09 1.22 -8.60
CA ILE A 258 -4.55 0.87 -9.92
C ILE A 258 -3.87 2.09 -10.54
N GLY A 259 -4.55 3.24 -10.58
CA GLY A 259 -4.00 4.51 -11.07
C GLY A 259 -2.75 4.94 -10.32
N TYR A 260 -2.78 4.87 -8.99
CA TYR A 260 -1.61 5.07 -8.14
C TYR A 260 -0.43 4.17 -8.56
N GLY A 261 -0.70 2.88 -8.81
CA GLY A 261 0.32 1.92 -9.25
C GLY A 261 0.94 2.29 -10.61
N PHE A 262 0.14 2.73 -11.57
CA PHE A 262 0.62 3.20 -12.88
C PHE A 262 1.48 4.46 -12.77
N VAL A 263 1.05 5.46 -12.01
CA VAL A 263 1.82 6.69 -11.79
C VAL A 263 3.15 6.35 -11.10
N GLN A 264 3.12 5.48 -10.09
CA GLN A 264 4.33 5.06 -9.39
C GLN A 264 5.32 4.33 -10.33
N ALA A 265 4.83 3.49 -11.23
CA ALA A 265 5.66 2.81 -12.23
C ALA A 265 6.23 3.77 -13.27
N ALA A 266 5.49 4.80 -13.66
CA ALA A 266 5.92 5.84 -14.61
C ALA A 266 6.85 6.90 -13.99
N ALA A 267 6.82 7.07 -12.67
CA ALA A 267 7.56 8.12 -11.96
C ALA A 267 9.07 8.18 -12.29
N PRO A 268 9.83 7.07 -12.41
CA PRO A 268 11.23 7.13 -12.81
C PRO A 268 11.44 7.76 -14.18
N GLY A 269 10.55 7.50 -15.14
CA GLY A 269 10.61 8.12 -16.48
C GLY A 269 10.26 9.62 -16.47
N LEU A 270 9.29 10.02 -15.68
CA LEU A 270 8.86 11.40 -15.51
C LEU A 270 9.95 12.25 -14.84
N LEU A 271 10.59 11.71 -13.79
CA LEU A 271 11.60 12.41 -13.00
C LEU A 271 12.96 12.54 -13.71
N ARG A 272 13.32 11.58 -14.59
CA ARG A 272 14.57 11.61 -15.37
C ARG A 272 14.57 12.64 -16.50
N ARG A 273 13.41 12.99 -17.05
CA ARG A 273 13.30 13.93 -18.20
C ARG A 273 13.75 15.36 -17.89
N GLY A 274 13.87 15.73 -16.62
CA GLY A 274 14.22 17.08 -16.20
C GLY A 274 15.66 17.30 -15.71
N ARG A 275 16.51 16.26 -15.62
CA ARG A 275 17.88 16.39 -15.06
C ARG A 275 18.86 15.46 -15.78
N HIS A 276 19.98 16.01 -16.25
CA HIS A 276 21.08 15.31 -16.94
C HIS A 276 21.61 14.11 -16.11
N GLY A 277 20.93 12.96 -16.13
CA GLY A 277 21.41 11.69 -15.59
C GLY A 277 21.43 11.54 -14.06
N ALA A 278 21.19 12.57 -13.25
CA ALA A 278 21.19 12.49 -11.79
C ALA A 278 19.87 11.85 -11.27
N GLY A 279 20.00 10.87 -10.35
CA GLY A 279 18.85 10.25 -9.67
C GLY A 279 18.10 11.22 -8.75
N PRO A 280 16.91 10.81 -8.23
CA PRO A 280 16.18 11.58 -7.22
C PRO A 280 17.03 11.92 -6.00
N SER A 281 16.80 13.11 -5.40
CA SER A 281 17.54 13.61 -4.24
C SER A 281 16.63 13.84 -3.03
N GLY A 282 17.21 14.02 -1.83
CA GLY A 282 16.47 14.42 -0.64
C GLY A 282 15.71 15.75 -0.83
N GLY A 283 16.27 16.69 -1.60
CA GLY A 283 15.57 17.92 -1.99
C GLY A 283 14.28 17.65 -2.76
N MET A 284 14.29 16.66 -3.67
CA MET A 284 13.10 16.27 -4.43
C MET A 284 12.03 15.67 -3.53
N ALA A 285 12.42 14.82 -2.54
CA ALA A 285 11.50 14.29 -1.56
C ALA A 285 10.80 15.41 -0.75
N ARG A 286 11.57 16.46 -0.35
CA ARG A 286 11.02 17.65 0.34
C ARG A 286 10.02 18.41 -0.52
N THR A 287 10.36 18.69 -1.77
CA THR A 287 9.49 19.46 -2.67
C THR A 287 8.16 18.73 -2.88
N TRP A 288 8.19 17.42 -3.17
CA TRP A 288 6.97 16.64 -3.37
C TRP A 288 6.15 16.49 -2.08
N ALA A 289 6.80 16.38 -0.92
CA ALA A 289 6.09 16.35 0.36
C ALA A 289 5.41 17.70 0.66
N LEU A 290 6.08 18.84 0.39
CA LEU A 290 5.47 20.17 0.58
C LEU A 290 4.23 20.34 -0.30
N VAL A 291 4.34 20.05 -1.60
CA VAL A 291 3.19 20.14 -2.52
C VAL A 291 2.06 19.23 -2.08
N LEU A 292 2.40 18.00 -1.65
CA LEU A 292 1.40 17.04 -1.18
C LEU A 292 0.70 17.50 0.11
N THR A 293 1.34 18.28 0.97
CA THR A 293 0.73 18.82 2.21
C THR A 293 -0.49 19.69 1.92
N VAL A 294 -0.46 20.45 0.83
CA VAL A 294 -1.55 21.38 0.47
C VAL A 294 -2.80 20.62 0.04
N ILE A 295 -2.66 19.46 -0.58
CA ILE A 295 -3.80 18.78 -1.23
C ILE A 295 -4.89 18.33 -0.23
N PRO A 296 -4.60 17.56 0.84
CA PRO A 296 -5.67 17.16 1.76
C PRO A 296 -6.28 18.35 2.50
N ALA A 297 -5.50 19.40 2.77
CA ALA A 297 -6.04 20.64 3.35
C ALA A 297 -7.00 21.33 2.37
N SER A 298 -6.65 21.42 1.08
CA SER A 298 -7.53 21.99 0.04
C SER A 298 -8.81 21.17 -0.13
N ILE A 299 -8.73 19.83 -0.08
CA ILE A 299 -9.94 18.98 -0.12
C ILE A 299 -10.82 19.26 1.10
N ALA A 300 -10.23 19.32 2.31
CA ALA A 300 -10.98 19.58 3.53
C ALA A 300 -11.72 20.94 3.50
N LEU A 301 -11.02 22.00 3.05
CA LEU A 301 -11.62 23.32 2.86
C LEU A 301 -12.70 23.32 1.77
N GLY A 302 -12.42 22.66 0.65
CA GLY A 302 -13.36 22.54 -0.46
C GLY A 302 -14.64 21.80 -0.05
N MET A 303 -14.53 20.71 0.72
CA MET A 303 -15.70 19.99 1.23
C MET A 303 -16.52 20.82 2.22
N ALA A 304 -15.86 21.64 3.04
CA ALA A 304 -16.54 22.50 4.02
C ALA A 304 -17.27 23.69 3.38
N HIS A 305 -16.65 24.34 2.40
CA HIS A 305 -17.13 25.61 1.83
C HIS A 305 -17.64 25.48 0.38
N GLY A 306 -17.23 24.44 -0.35
CA GLY A 306 -17.59 24.25 -1.77
C GLY A 306 -19.09 24.31 -2.05
N PRO A 307 -19.95 23.62 -1.26
CA PRO A 307 -21.40 23.68 -1.48
C PRO A 307 -21.99 25.09 -1.40
N SER A 308 -21.51 25.93 -0.50
CA SER A 308 -21.96 27.31 -0.37
C SER A 308 -21.43 28.24 -1.46
N LEU A 309 -20.23 27.92 -2.01
CA LEU A 309 -19.57 28.70 -3.05
C LEU A 309 -19.96 28.28 -4.47
N ALA A 310 -20.56 27.10 -4.66
CA ALA A 310 -20.88 26.54 -5.97
C ALA A 310 -21.78 27.47 -6.82
N PRO A 311 -22.86 28.10 -6.29
CA PRO A 311 -23.68 29.02 -7.07
C PRO A 311 -22.92 30.28 -7.51
N GLU A 312 -22.11 30.85 -6.63
CA GLU A 312 -21.31 32.04 -6.92
C GLU A 312 -20.23 31.75 -7.96
N LEU A 313 -19.59 30.59 -7.85
CA LEU A 313 -18.59 30.10 -8.81
C LEU A 313 -19.23 29.86 -10.18
N ALA A 314 -20.43 29.27 -10.22
CA ALA A 314 -21.18 29.05 -11.46
C ALA A 314 -21.48 30.37 -12.17
N ALA A 315 -21.96 31.36 -11.43
CA ALA A 315 -22.24 32.70 -11.97
C ALA A 315 -20.97 33.39 -12.48
N TRP A 316 -19.88 33.34 -11.73
CA TRP A 316 -18.58 33.90 -12.15
C TRP A 316 -18.01 33.23 -13.41
N LEU A 317 -18.08 31.90 -13.49
CA LEU A 317 -17.63 31.14 -14.68
C LEU A 317 -18.48 31.46 -15.90
N ALA A 318 -19.81 31.59 -15.74
CA ALA A 318 -20.71 31.96 -16.82
C ALA A 318 -20.39 33.36 -17.37
N ASP A 319 -20.13 34.34 -16.49
CA ASP A 319 -19.74 35.69 -16.86
C ASP A 319 -18.39 35.72 -17.60
N LEU A 320 -17.42 34.92 -17.10
CA LEU A 320 -16.07 34.87 -17.67
C LEU A 320 -16.02 34.20 -19.06
N THR A 321 -16.78 33.13 -19.26
CA THR A 321 -16.66 32.26 -20.46
C THR A 321 -17.81 32.36 -21.42
N GLY A 322 -18.95 32.91 -21.01
CA GLY A 322 -20.20 32.92 -21.76
C GLY A 322 -20.90 31.57 -21.85
N ALA A 323 -20.39 30.54 -21.12
CA ALA A 323 -20.94 29.19 -21.11
C ALA A 323 -21.93 29.02 -19.94
N ASP A 324 -22.88 28.07 -20.11
CA ASP A 324 -23.87 27.74 -19.07
C ASP A 324 -23.26 26.79 -18.02
N PHE A 325 -23.19 27.24 -16.75
CA PHE A 325 -22.80 26.46 -15.59
C PHE A 325 -23.97 26.23 -14.62
N GLY A 326 -25.21 26.35 -15.09
CA GLY A 326 -26.43 26.13 -14.27
C GLY A 326 -26.44 24.78 -13.55
N TRP A 327 -25.84 23.77 -14.12
CA TRP A 327 -25.68 22.45 -13.49
C TRP A 327 -24.87 22.49 -12.20
N LEU A 328 -23.86 23.37 -12.09
CA LEU A 328 -23.06 23.53 -10.87
C LEU A 328 -23.85 24.29 -9.79
N ALA A 329 -24.64 25.29 -10.20
CA ALA A 329 -25.50 26.03 -9.28
C ALA A 329 -26.65 25.17 -8.74
N ALA A 330 -27.14 24.21 -9.53
CA ALA A 330 -28.21 23.29 -9.16
C ALA A 330 -27.75 22.03 -8.43
N ALA A 331 -26.43 21.79 -8.36
CA ALA A 331 -25.89 20.59 -7.74
C ALA A 331 -26.18 20.56 -6.23
N SER A 332 -26.54 19.38 -5.73
CA SER A 332 -26.74 19.18 -4.30
C SER A 332 -25.43 19.31 -3.50
N PRO A 333 -25.47 19.67 -2.22
CA PRO A 333 -24.26 19.73 -1.40
C PRO A 333 -23.42 18.45 -1.41
N SER A 334 -24.06 17.28 -1.43
CA SER A 334 -23.37 15.98 -1.50
C SER A 334 -22.69 15.72 -2.85
N GLU A 335 -23.28 16.15 -3.96
CA GLU A 335 -22.66 16.05 -5.29
C GLU A 335 -21.44 16.96 -5.40
N VAL A 336 -21.50 18.19 -4.89
CA VAL A 336 -20.37 19.12 -4.85
C VAL A 336 -19.25 18.54 -3.97
N GLN A 337 -19.56 18.07 -2.76
CA GLN A 337 -18.59 17.45 -1.86
C GLN A 337 -17.95 16.20 -2.48
N GLY A 338 -18.75 15.31 -3.09
CA GLY A 338 -18.28 14.10 -3.76
C GLY A 338 -17.33 14.42 -4.91
N SER A 339 -17.66 15.41 -5.74
CA SER A 339 -16.82 15.84 -6.86
C SER A 339 -15.48 16.41 -6.41
N ILE A 340 -15.47 17.28 -5.40
CA ILE A 340 -14.26 17.85 -4.79
C ILE A 340 -13.40 16.73 -4.19
N LEU A 341 -14.03 15.82 -3.45
CA LEU A 341 -13.33 14.68 -2.85
C LEU A 341 -12.67 13.80 -3.91
N VAL A 342 -13.42 13.34 -4.92
CA VAL A 342 -12.91 12.45 -5.96
C VAL A 342 -11.77 13.10 -6.73
N ALA A 343 -11.95 14.34 -7.21
CA ALA A 343 -10.93 15.07 -7.95
C ALA A 343 -9.67 15.31 -7.08
N GLY A 344 -9.85 15.74 -5.85
CA GLY A 344 -8.77 15.97 -4.91
C GLY A 344 -8.00 14.71 -4.55
N LEU A 345 -8.69 13.57 -4.33
CA LEU A 345 -8.05 12.29 -4.04
C LEU A 345 -7.31 11.70 -5.24
N VAL A 346 -7.77 11.93 -6.47
CA VAL A 346 -7.03 11.57 -7.67
C VAL A 346 -5.71 12.36 -7.73
N LEU A 347 -5.76 13.67 -7.50
CA LEU A 347 -4.56 14.51 -7.45
C LEU A 347 -3.61 14.09 -6.31
N PHE A 348 -4.16 13.83 -5.11
CA PHE A 348 -3.39 13.29 -4.00
C PHE A 348 -2.69 11.98 -4.40
N GLY A 349 -3.41 11.07 -5.06
CA GLY A 349 -2.87 9.78 -5.50
C GLY A 349 -1.69 9.92 -6.45
N ILE A 350 -1.75 10.86 -7.40
CA ILE A 350 -0.66 11.15 -8.35
C ILE A 350 0.58 11.67 -7.60
N LEU A 351 0.43 12.70 -6.78
CA LEU A 351 1.54 13.31 -6.06
C LEU A 351 2.14 12.37 -5.02
N PHE A 352 1.30 11.62 -4.31
CA PHE A 352 1.72 10.60 -3.36
C PHE A 352 2.49 9.46 -4.03
N ALA A 353 2.05 9.01 -5.23
CA ALA A 353 2.75 7.98 -6.00
C ALA A 353 4.16 8.42 -6.40
N ILE A 354 4.32 9.66 -6.86
CA ILE A 354 5.61 10.25 -7.23
C ILE A 354 6.52 10.32 -5.99
N ASN A 355 6.04 10.90 -4.89
CA ASN A 355 6.83 11.01 -3.66
C ASN A 355 7.21 9.63 -3.08
N SER A 356 6.28 8.68 -3.12
CA SER A 356 6.55 7.29 -2.72
C SER A 356 7.62 6.62 -3.59
N ALA A 357 7.65 6.91 -4.90
CA ALA A 357 8.69 6.41 -5.81
C ALA A 357 10.06 7.01 -5.47
N VAL A 358 10.12 8.32 -5.19
CA VAL A 358 11.35 9.02 -4.74
C VAL A 358 11.88 8.37 -3.45
N HIS A 359 11.05 8.19 -2.42
CA HIS A 359 11.43 7.53 -1.18
C HIS A 359 11.94 6.09 -1.39
N SER A 360 11.31 5.35 -2.33
CA SER A 360 11.72 3.97 -2.65
C SER A 360 13.05 3.90 -3.38
N TYR A 361 13.43 4.94 -4.11
CA TYR A 361 14.77 5.09 -4.68
C TYR A 361 15.79 5.46 -3.59
N LEU A 362 15.48 6.46 -2.76
CA LEU A 362 16.39 7.00 -1.76
C LEU A 362 16.83 5.96 -0.72
N ILE A 363 15.95 5.02 -0.32
CA ILE A 363 16.35 3.97 0.62
C ILE A 363 17.46 3.10 0.04
N LEU A 364 17.46 2.83 -1.25
CA LEU A 364 18.54 2.08 -1.90
C LEU A 364 19.80 2.93 -2.04
N ALA A 365 19.63 4.23 -2.40
CA ALA A 365 20.73 5.18 -2.59
C ALA A 365 21.47 5.51 -1.28
N TYR A 366 20.77 5.52 -0.13
CA TYR A 366 21.36 5.80 1.18
C TYR A 366 21.84 4.54 1.92
N SER A 367 21.59 3.34 1.36
CA SER A 367 21.98 2.09 1.98
C SER A 367 23.38 1.66 1.55
N ASP A 368 24.24 1.32 2.52
CA ASP A 368 25.51 0.67 2.24
C ASP A 368 25.29 -0.68 1.55
N PHE A 369 26.13 -1.00 0.56
CA PHE A 369 26.00 -2.21 -0.24
C PHE A 369 25.90 -3.50 0.58
N GLN A 370 26.62 -3.59 1.70
CA GLN A 370 26.61 -4.76 2.59
C GLN A 370 25.36 -4.84 3.50
N LYS A 371 24.64 -3.72 3.72
CA LYS A 371 23.51 -3.61 4.65
C LYS A 371 22.17 -3.31 3.97
N VAL A 372 22.09 -3.30 2.64
CA VAL A 372 20.89 -2.93 1.88
C VAL A 372 19.66 -3.67 2.36
N SER A 373 19.74 -4.98 2.54
CA SER A 373 18.59 -5.80 2.96
C SER A 373 18.07 -5.41 4.34
N MET A 374 18.96 -5.08 5.28
CA MET A 374 18.60 -4.68 6.65
C MET A 374 18.00 -3.27 6.69
N ASN A 375 18.62 -2.32 5.99
CA ASN A 375 18.13 -0.94 5.89
C ASN A 375 16.74 -0.89 5.23
N VAL A 376 16.54 -1.68 4.18
CA VAL A 376 15.23 -1.84 3.51
C VAL A 376 14.20 -2.47 4.47
N GLY A 377 14.60 -3.47 5.25
CA GLY A 377 13.75 -4.09 6.28
C GLY A 377 13.28 -3.07 7.32
N PHE A 378 14.20 -2.29 7.89
CA PHE A 378 13.90 -1.22 8.85
C PHE A 378 12.96 -0.15 8.24
N TYR A 379 13.24 0.29 7.03
CA TYR A 379 12.39 1.23 6.31
C TYR A 379 10.96 0.70 6.07
N TYR A 380 10.80 -0.57 5.74
CA TYR A 380 9.47 -1.17 5.59
C TYR A 380 8.76 -1.40 6.92
N MET A 381 9.50 -1.63 8.00
CA MET A 381 8.94 -1.65 9.37
C MET A 381 8.34 -0.29 9.73
N ALA A 382 9.08 0.81 9.50
CA ALA A 382 8.57 2.15 9.71
C ALA A 382 7.34 2.46 8.84
N ASN A 383 7.36 2.04 7.57
CA ASN A 383 6.20 2.13 6.68
C ASN A 383 4.97 1.38 7.23
N ALA A 384 5.16 0.18 7.78
CA ALA A 384 4.07 -0.60 8.37
C ALA A 384 3.56 0.04 9.67
N GLY A 385 4.46 0.61 10.49
CA GLY A 385 4.09 1.37 11.68
C GLY A 385 3.25 2.61 11.36
N GLY A 386 3.64 3.37 10.31
CA GLY A 386 2.84 4.50 9.84
C GLY A 386 1.44 4.10 9.35
N ARG A 387 1.36 2.97 8.66
CA ARG A 387 0.06 2.42 8.23
C ARG A 387 -0.80 1.97 9.41
N LEU A 388 -0.21 1.35 10.43
CA LEU A 388 -0.89 1.00 11.67
C LEU A 388 -1.48 2.24 12.35
N ALA A 389 -0.65 3.27 12.56
CA ALA A 389 -1.10 4.53 13.14
C ALA A 389 -2.22 5.17 12.30
N GLY A 390 -2.05 5.26 10.98
CA GLY A 390 -3.07 5.78 10.06
C GLY A 390 -4.38 4.99 10.12
N THR A 391 -4.33 3.66 10.17
CA THR A 391 -5.53 2.80 10.24
C THR A 391 -6.31 3.03 11.53
N VAL A 392 -5.64 3.06 12.69
CA VAL A 392 -6.30 3.32 13.98
C VAL A 392 -6.91 4.72 14.02
N LEU A 393 -6.13 5.71 13.58
CA LEU A 393 -6.59 7.09 13.51
C LEU A 393 -7.71 7.30 12.48
N SER A 394 -7.76 6.52 11.41
CA SER A 394 -8.83 6.57 10.42
C SER A 394 -10.20 6.37 11.05
N GLY A 395 -10.35 5.34 11.88
CA GLY A 395 -11.61 5.08 12.57
C GLY A 395 -11.92 6.10 13.67
N LEU A 396 -10.92 6.39 14.53
CA LEU A 396 -11.09 7.32 15.66
C LEU A 396 -11.44 8.73 15.22
N ILE A 397 -10.69 9.26 14.25
CA ILE A 397 -10.89 10.63 13.76
C ILE A 397 -12.19 10.72 12.95
N TYR A 398 -12.48 9.72 12.12
CA TYR A 398 -13.73 9.71 11.37
C TYR A 398 -14.95 9.72 12.31
N GLN A 399 -14.93 8.93 13.37
CA GLN A 399 -16.01 8.87 14.36
C GLN A 399 -16.22 10.21 15.09
N THR A 400 -15.15 10.98 15.33
CA THR A 400 -15.22 12.21 16.15
C THR A 400 -15.27 13.49 15.31
N GLN A 401 -14.68 13.51 14.12
CA GLN A 401 -14.46 14.70 13.30
C GLN A 401 -14.86 14.49 11.82
N GLY A 402 -15.36 13.30 11.45
CA GLY A 402 -15.72 12.96 10.08
C GLY A 402 -14.51 12.88 9.14
N LEU A 403 -14.78 12.78 7.83
CA LEU A 403 -13.76 12.69 6.80
C LEU A 403 -12.91 13.97 6.71
N THR A 404 -13.51 15.14 6.93
CA THR A 404 -12.80 16.43 6.95
C THR A 404 -11.70 16.45 8.01
N GLY A 405 -11.98 15.91 9.20
CA GLY A 405 -10.99 15.73 10.25
C GLY A 405 -9.84 14.82 9.81
N CYS A 406 -10.14 13.67 9.16
CA CYS A 406 -9.14 12.78 8.62
C CYS A 406 -8.23 13.47 7.58
N LEU A 407 -8.78 14.34 6.75
CA LEU A 407 -8.01 15.09 5.76
C LEU A 407 -7.08 16.13 6.40
N TRP A 408 -7.52 16.81 7.47
CA TRP A 408 -6.64 17.70 8.24
C TRP A 408 -5.49 16.96 8.92
N TRP A 409 -5.77 15.81 9.52
CA TRP A 409 -4.73 14.95 10.09
C TRP A 409 -3.77 14.43 9.01
N SER A 410 -4.27 14.11 7.81
CA SER A 410 -3.46 13.76 6.65
C SER A 410 -2.50 14.89 6.27
N ALA A 411 -2.99 16.15 6.19
CA ALA A 411 -2.14 17.30 5.93
C ALA A 411 -1.05 17.47 7.00
N GLY A 412 -1.39 17.32 8.29
CA GLY A 412 -0.42 17.35 9.39
C GLY A 412 0.64 16.25 9.30
N PHE A 413 0.25 15.03 8.93
CA PHE A 413 1.18 13.92 8.74
C PHE A 413 2.12 14.14 7.55
N VAL A 414 1.62 14.66 6.42
CA VAL A 414 2.47 15.01 5.28
C VAL A 414 3.43 16.16 5.64
N ALA A 415 2.95 17.17 6.39
CA ALA A 415 3.80 18.23 6.92
C ALA A 415 4.93 17.68 7.83
N ALA A 416 4.62 16.73 8.70
CA ALA A 416 5.64 16.04 9.49
C ALA A 416 6.64 15.27 8.60
N ALA A 417 6.17 14.56 7.56
CA ALA A 417 7.05 13.91 6.59
C ALA A 417 7.94 14.92 5.85
N TRP A 418 7.42 16.09 5.51
CA TRP A 418 8.18 17.19 4.91
C TRP A 418 9.28 17.67 5.83
N VAL A 419 8.98 17.99 7.09
CA VAL A 419 9.97 18.42 8.10
C VAL A 419 11.04 17.35 8.30
N LEU A 420 10.68 16.09 8.47
CA LEU A 420 11.60 14.98 8.64
C LEU A 420 12.46 14.67 7.41
N SER A 421 12.07 15.20 6.25
CA SER A 421 12.88 15.12 5.03
C SER A 421 13.96 16.18 4.92
N TRP A 422 14.02 17.18 5.82
CA TRP A 422 15.03 18.26 5.76
C TRP A 422 16.46 17.77 5.94
N PRO A 423 16.77 16.84 6.87
CA PRO A 423 18.13 16.33 7.05
C PRO A 423 18.57 15.34 5.96
N LEU A 424 17.71 15.00 4.98
CA LEU A 424 18.08 14.07 3.92
C LEU A 424 19.17 14.65 3.00
N PRO A 425 20.24 13.90 2.70
CA PRO A 425 21.31 14.36 1.83
C PRO A 425 20.80 14.72 0.42
N ALA A 426 21.41 15.76 -0.16
CA ALA A 426 21.09 16.20 -1.52
C ALA A 426 21.61 15.22 -2.59
N VAL A 427 22.66 14.47 -2.30
CA VAL A 427 23.32 13.49 -3.19
C VAL A 427 23.43 12.15 -2.46
N ALA A 428 23.37 11.03 -3.19
CA ALA A 428 23.58 9.70 -2.63
C ALA A 428 25.00 9.55 -2.08
N VAL A 429 25.13 9.05 -0.84
CA VAL A 429 26.41 8.90 -0.09
C VAL A 429 27.34 7.81 -0.70
N GLY A 430 27.17 7.44 -1.96
CA GLY A 430 27.96 6.37 -2.60
C GLY A 430 28.88 6.78 -3.74
N SER A 431 28.97 8.08 -4.09
CA SER A 431 29.74 8.53 -5.29
C SER A 431 31.16 9.06 -5.02
N ASP A 432 31.59 9.13 -3.76
CA ASP A 432 32.88 9.76 -3.41
C ASP A 432 34.01 8.83 -2.98
N SER A 433 33.93 7.54 -3.23
CA SER A 433 35.00 6.60 -2.83
C SER A 433 35.75 5.92 -3.97
N THR A 434 35.85 6.55 -5.15
CA THR A 434 36.79 6.12 -6.19
C THR A 434 37.34 7.31 -6.97
N ASP A 435 38.12 8.17 -6.35
CA ASP A 435 39.18 8.92 -7.03
C ASP A 435 40.50 8.18 -6.75
N PRO A 436 41.06 7.43 -7.71
CA PRO A 436 42.35 6.76 -7.57
C PRO A 436 43.56 7.72 -7.61
N ARG A 437 43.36 9.03 -7.63
CA ARG A 437 44.42 10.03 -7.86
C ARG A 437 44.87 10.81 -6.61
N ALA A 438 44.36 10.51 -5.39
CA ALA A 438 44.80 11.17 -4.16
C ALA A 438 45.89 10.38 -3.41
N GLY A 439 46.77 9.70 -4.10
CA GLY A 439 47.85 8.90 -3.51
C GLY A 439 49.19 9.03 -4.23
N HIS A 440 49.63 10.26 -4.52
CA HIS A 440 51.05 10.55 -4.83
C HIS A 440 51.26 12.07 -4.80
N VAL A 441 51.61 12.61 -3.65
CA VAL A 441 52.68 13.65 -3.42
C VAL A 441 53.19 13.44 -2.02
#